data_d4e82038be085f12a0b5995b0665d430
#
_entry.id   d4e82038be085f12a0b5995b0665d430
#
_cell.length_a   1.000
_cell.length_b   1.000
_cell.length_c   1.000
_cell.angle_alpha   90.00
_cell.angle_beta   90.00
_cell.angle_gamma   90.00
#
_symmetry.space_group_name_H-M   'P 1'
#
loop_
_entity.id
_entity.type
_entity.pdbx_description
1 polymer ?
#
loop_
_entity_poly.entity_id
_entity_poly.type
_entity_poly.pdbx_seq_one_letter_code
_entity_poly.pdbx_strand_id
1 'polypeptide(L)'
;VEVHGLFQLVQAIVPHMRAMGGGSIVHLGSAGHLRWPDRDGLSVAPKAANESWLKGIAREEGRHGIRANSVLVGVIDAGMFHELMAKGAFPPSWTEETLKMLSVKRWGKPEEIGYAVSWLASARAAYVTGQQINVAGGFGL
;
A
#
# COMPACT_ATOMS: atom_id res chain seq x y z
N VAL A 1 -12.06 10.40 3.00
CA VAL A 1 -12.22 9.85 1.64
C VAL A 1 -11.66 8.44 1.57
N GLU A 2 -10.39 8.17 1.92
CA GLU A 2 -9.74 6.86 1.73
C GLU A 2 -10.43 5.69 2.44
N VAL A 3 -10.70 5.80 3.74
CA VAL A 3 -11.31 4.71 4.52
C VAL A 3 -12.73 4.44 4.04
N HIS A 4 -13.54 5.49 3.91
CA HIS A 4 -14.94 5.35 3.47
C HIS A 4 -15.02 4.85 2.01
N GLY A 5 -14.12 5.31 1.13
CA GLY A 5 -14.06 4.86 -0.26
C GLY A 5 -13.75 3.36 -0.37
N LEU A 6 -12.76 2.87 0.38
CA LEU A 6 -12.45 1.44 0.41
C LEU A 6 -13.64 0.63 0.96
N PHE A 7 -14.29 1.13 2.03
CA PHE A 7 -15.45 0.47 2.61
C PHE A 7 -16.58 0.28 1.60
N GLN A 8 -16.96 1.34 0.89
CA GLN A 8 -18.00 1.27 -0.14
C GLN A 8 -17.63 0.33 -1.29
N LEU A 9 -16.37 0.39 -1.74
CA LEU A 9 -15.89 -0.49 -2.79
C LEU A 9 -15.96 -1.96 -2.38
N VAL A 10 -15.50 -2.30 -1.18
CA VAL A 10 -15.53 -3.67 -0.67
C VAL A 10 -16.97 -4.17 -0.50
N GLN A 11 -17.87 -3.34 0.03
CA GLN A 11 -19.30 -3.70 0.11
C GLN A 11 -19.90 -4.04 -1.26
N ALA A 12 -19.50 -3.32 -2.30
CA ALA A 12 -20.02 -3.54 -3.65
C ALA A 12 -19.38 -4.77 -4.32
N ILE A 13 -18.06 -4.98 -4.16
CA ILE A 13 -17.33 -5.98 -4.95
C ILE A 13 -17.32 -7.38 -4.31
N VAL A 14 -17.33 -7.49 -2.98
CA VAL A 14 -17.23 -8.79 -2.29
C VAL A 14 -18.37 -9.73 -2.64
N PRO A 15 -19.65 -9.32 -2.68
CA PRO A 15 -20.74 -10.20 -3.11
C PRO A 15 -20.54 -10.74 -4.54
N HIS A 16 -20.04 -9.89 -5.44
CA HIS A 16 -19.73 -10.30 -6.81
C HIS A 16 -18.56 -11.31 -6.85
N MET A 17 -17.48 -11.05 -6.12
CA MET A 17 -16.34 -11.96 -6.02
C MET A 17 -16.74 -13.32 -5.44
N ARG A 18 -17.61 -13.36 -4.42
CA ARG A 18 -18.16 -14.61 -3.89
C ARG A 18 -18.93 -15.40 -4.95
N ALA A 19 -19.78 -14.73 -5.73
CA ALA A 19 -20.55 -15.35 -6.81
C ALA A 19 -19.66 -15.90 -7.93
N MET A 20 -18.51 -15.27 -8.18
CA MET A 20 -17.50 -15.69 -9.15
C MET A 20 -16.56 -16.79 -8.63
N GLY A 21 -16.67 -17.18 -7.35
CA GLY A 21 -15.83 -18.21 -6.73
C GLY A 21 -14.46 -17.71 -6.26
N GLY A 22 -14.26 -16.41 -6.12
CA GLY A 22 -13.04 -15.83 -5.56
C GLY A 22 -12.61 -14.53 -6.20
N GLY A 23 -11.47 -14.02 -5.74
CA GLY A 23 -10.90 -12.78 -6.25
C GLY A 23 -9.66 -12.35 -5.48
N SER A 24 -9.05 -11.25 -5.90
CA SER A 24 -7.92 -10.66 -5.22
C SER A 24 -8.11 -9.16 -5.04
N ILE A 25 -8.02 -8.70 -3.80
CA ILE A 25 -8.01 -7.29 -3.42
C ILE A 25 -6.56 -6.93 -3.10
N VAL A 26 -6.02 -5.91 -3.76
CA VAL A 26 -4.68 -5.38 -3.49
C VAL A 26 -4.81 -3.89 -3.17
N HIS A 27 -4.47 -3.52 -1.96
CA HIS A 27 -4.49 -2.14 -1.48
C HIS A 27 -3.10 -1.51 -1.61
N LEU A 28 -3.04 -0.24 -1.96
CA LEU A 28 -1.83 0.56 -1.89
C LEU A 28 -1.81 1.34 -0.59
N GLY A 29 -1.06 0.83 0.37
CA GLY A 29 -0.84 1.44 1.67
C GLY A 29 0.39 2.35 1.69
N SER A 30 0.90 2.62 2.88
CA SER A 30 2.10 3.43 3.08
C SER A 30 3.09 2.73 4.01
N ALA A 31 4.35 2.70 3.62
CA ALA A 31 5.43 2.28 4.50
C ALA A 31 5.58 3.21 5.73
N GLY A 32 5.00 4.40 5.66
CA GLY A 32 4.98 5.36 6.76
C GLY A 32 4.37 4.84 8.05
N HIS A 33 3.48 3.82 8.02
CA HIS A 33 2.96 3.26 9.26
C HIS A 33 3.92 2.31 9.99
N LEU A 34 4.97 1.84 9.32
CA LEU A 34 6.03 1.05 9.94
C LEU A 34 7.00 1.93 10.75
N ARG A 35 7.25 3.12 10.25
CA ARG A 35 8.05 4.15 10.91
C ARG A 35 7.42 5.50 10.58
N TRP A 36 6.68 6.05 11.55
CA TRP A 36 5.85 7.24 11.37
C TRP A 36 6.68 8.47 10.95
N PRO A 37 6.44 9.03 9.75
CA PRO A 37 7.10 10.27 9.34
C PRO A 37 6.49 11.46 10.08
N ASP A 38 7.30 12.46 10.39
CA ASP A 38 6.82 13.68 11.00
C ASP A 38 5.81 14.41 10.09
N ARG A 39 4.72 14.90 10.69
CA ARG A 39 3.66 15.67 10.04
C ARG A 39 2.89 14.96 8.92
N ASP A 40 2.98 13.63 8.82
CA ASP A 40 2.32 12.82 7.78
C ASP A 40 1.07 12.08 8.28
N GLY A 41 0.51 12.50 9.41
CA GLY A 41 -0.63 11.82 10.03
C GLY A 41 -1.87 11.72 9.16
N LEU A 42 -2.18 12.74 8.37
CA LEU A 42 -3.34 12.73 7.47
C LEU A 42 -3.19 11.78 6.28
N SER A 43 -1.96 11.44 5.90
CA SER A 43 -1.67 10.44 4.87
C SER A 43 -1.59 9.03 5.45
N VAL A 44 -0.85 8.87 6.55
CA VAL A 44 -0.53 7.54 7.12
C VAL A 44 -1.71 6.92 7.86
N ALA A 45 -2.41 7.70 8.71
CA ALA A 45 -3.46 7.16 9.57
C ALA A 45 -4.61 6.47 8.81
N PRO A 46 -5.21 7.07 7.76
CA PRO A 46 -6.28 6.41 7.02
C PRO A 46 -5.79 5.15 6.28
N LYS A 47 -4.55 5.15 5.79
CA LYS A 47 -3.96 3.95 5.16
C LYS A 47 -3.74 2.83 6.19
N ALA A 48 -3.26 3.16 7.39
CA ALA A 48 -3.10 2.19 8.47
C ALA A 48 -4.45 1.60 8.92
N ALA A 49 -5.52 2.40 8.93
CA ALA A 49 -6.88 1.90 9.19
C ALA A 49 -7.32 0.89 8.14
N ASN A 50 -7.08 1.17 6.86
CA ASN A 50 -7.35 0.26 5.76
C ASN A 50 -6.56 -1.04 5.88
N GLU A 51 -5.27 -0.98 6.30
CA GLU A 51 -4.43 -2.15 6.53
C GLU A 51 -5.02 -3.10 7.58
N SER A 52 -5.53 -2.55 8.67
CA SER A 52 -6.20 -3.34 9.71
C SER A 52 -7.45 -4.03 9.16
N TRP A 53 -8.25 -3.31 8.39
CA TRP A 53 -9.48 -3.86 7.82
C TRP A 53 -9.23 -4.93 6.76
N LEU A 54 -8.21 -4.76 5.92
CA LEU A 54 -7.81 -5.78 4.94
C LEU A 54 -7.48 -7.13 5.57
N LYS A 55 -6.88 -7.13 6.76
CA LYS A 55 -6.66 -8.36 7.53
C LYS A 55 -7.98 -9.04 7.91
N GLY A 56 -8.99 -8.24 8.29
CA GLY A 56 -10.35 -8.73 8.54
C GLY A 56 -10.95 -9.37 7.29
N ILE A 57 -10.91 -8.68 6.16
CA ILE A 57 -11.38 -9.20 4.86
C ILE A 57 -10.67 -10.50 4.50
N ALA A 58 -9.34 -10.54 4.60
CA ALA A 58 -8.56 -11.75 4.31
C ALA A 58 -9.01 -12.94 5.18
N ARG A 59 -9.28 -12.69 6.46
CA ARG A 59 -9.73 -13.70 7.41
C ARG A 59 -11.14 -14.20 7.12
N GLU A 60 -12.07 -13.30 6.85
CA GLU A 60 -13.49 -13.62 6.72
C GLU A 60 -13.84 -14.15 5.33
N GLU A 61 -13.22 -13.61 4.29
CA GLU A 61 -13.54 -13.90 2.89
C GLU A 61 -12.68 -15.00 2.27
N GLY A 62 -11.62 -15.42 2.95
CA GLY A 62 -10.74 -16.49 2.48
C GLY A 62 -11.47 -17.81 2.17
N ARG A 63 -12.52 -18.13 2.94
CA ARG A 63 -13.40 -19.30 2.70
C ARG A 63 -14.16 -19.23 1.37
N HIS A 64 -14.27 -18.06 0.77
CA HIS A 64 -14.90 -17.84 -0.54
C HIS A 64 -13.87 -17.66 -1.66
N GLY A 65 -12.60 -18.00 -1.41
CA GLY A 65 -11.51 -17.85 -2.38
C GLY A 65 -11.08 -16.41 -2.63
N ILE A 66 -11.47 -15.46 -1.75
CA ILE A 66 -11.08 -14.05 -1.86
C ILE A 66 -9.83 -13.82 -1.03
N ARG A 67 -8.81 -13.26 -1.65
CA ARG A 67 -7.56 -12.86 -1.00
C ARG A 67 -7.52 -11.33 -0.87
N ALA A 68 -6.98 -10.82 0.22
CA ALA A 68 -6.79 -9.39 0.43
C ALA A 68 -5.37 -9.14 0.97
N ASN A 69 -4.59 -8.37 0.24
CA ASN A 69 -3.21 -8.03 0.59
C ASN A 69 -2.96 -6.55 0.34
N SER A 70 -1.85 -6.04 0.82
CA SER A 70 -1.44 -4.68 0.49
C SER A 70 0.03 -4.58 0.09
N VAL A 71 0.33 -3.52 -0.66
CA VAL A 71 1.67 -3.05 -0.96
C VAL A 71 1.90 -1.78 -0.18
N LEU A 72 2.85 -1.79 0.75
CA LEU A 72 3.27 -0.62 1.50
C LEU A 72 4.26 0.17 0.65
N VAL A 73 3.79 1.31 0.15
CA VAL A 73 4.52 2.14 -0.80
C VAL A 73 5.45 3.10 -0.05
N GLY A 74 6.72 3.15 -0.44
CA GLY A 74 7.67 4.16 -0.01
C GLY A 74 7.61 5.44 -0.83
N VAL A 75 8.71 6.18 -0.90
CA VAL A 75 8.83 7.34 -1.78
C VAL A 75 9.12 6.87 -3.21
N ILE A 76 8.21 7.22 -4.12
CA ILE A 76 8.27 6.83 -5.53
C ILE A 76 8.55 8.05 -6.39
N ASP A 77 9.47 7.90 -7.33
CA ASP A 77 9.91 8.95 -8.27
C ASP A 77 8.85 9.19 -9.36
N ALA A 78 7.67 9.64 -8.93
CA ALA A 78 6.54 9.91 -9.82
C ALA A 78 5.42 10.71 -9.14
N GLY A 79 4.50 11.22 -9.95
CA GLY A 79 3.22 11.76 -9.53
C GLY A 79 3.30 12.85 -8.48
N MET A 80 2.54 12.71 -7.41
CA MET A 80 2.42 13.69 -6.32
C MET A 80 3.77 14.06 -5.68
N PHE A 81 4.75 13.14 -5.65
CA PHE A 81 6.09 13.44 -5.14
C PHE A 81 6.75 14.56 -5.95
N HIS A 82 6.71 14.49 -7.28
CA HIS A 82 7.24 15.55 -8.15
C HIS A 82 6.52 16.88 -7.95
N GLU A 83 5.20 16.87 -7.83
CA GLU A 83 4.42 18.09 -7.56
C GLU A 83 4.77 18.74 -6.23
N LEU A 84 4.94 17.94 -5.18
CA LEU A 84 5.30 18.43 -3.86
C LEU A 84 6.74 18.97 -3.84
N MET A 85 7.68 18.31 -4.51
CA MET A 85 9.06 18.80 -4.66
C MET A 85 9.07 20.14 -5.41
N ALA A 86 8.34 20.26 -6.51
CA ALA A 86 8.27 21.48 -7.29
C ALA A 86 7.64 22.66 -6.51
N LYS A 87 6.73 22.37 -5.58
CA LYS A 87 6.10 23.35 -4.69
C LYS A 87 6.96 23.71 -3.46
N GLY A 88 8.13 23.11 -3.30
CA GLY A 88 8.97 23.31 -2.12
C GLY A 88 8.34 22.80 -0.81
N ALA A 89 7.51 21.76 -0.88
CA ALA A 89 6.80 21.22 0.27
C ALA A 89 7.72 20.55 1.29
N PHE A 90 8.94 20.20 0.89
CA PHE A 90 9.92 19.55 1.75
C PHE A 90 11.08 20.49 2.09
N PRO A 91 11.67 20.41 3.31
CA PRO A 91 12.89 21.11 3.65
C PRO A 91 14.05 20.75 2.70
N PRO A 92 15.03 21.64 2.48
CA PRO A 92 16.18 21.36 1.59
C PRO A 92 16.96 20.08 1.96
N SER A 93 17.06 19.77 3.26
CA SER A 93 17.77 18.57 3.76
C SER A 93 16.95 17.28 3.62
N TRP A 94 15.64 17.37 3.36
CA TRP A 94 14.73 16.23 3.42
C TRP A 94 15.13 15.08 2.50
N THR A 95 15.55 15.38 1.28
CA THR A 95 15.98 14.36 0.31
C THR A 95 17.16 13.55 0.84
N GLU A 96 18.19 14.23 1.34
CA GLU A 96 19.39 13.57 1.87
C GLU A 96 19.06 12.75 3.12
N GLU A 97 18.31 13.31 4.05
CA GLU A 97 17.91 12.64 5.29
C GLU A 97 17.05 11.41 5.01
N THR A 98 16.10 11.53 4.08
CA THR A 98 15.24 10.40 3.72
C THR A 98 16.03 9.29 3.01
N LEU A 99 16.93 9.63 2.08
CA LEU A 99 17.77 8.64 1.42
C LEU A 99 18.73 7.93 2.41
N LYS A 100 19.18 8.61 3.47
CA LYS A 100 19.96 7.96 4.54
C LYS A 100 19.19 6.87 5.26
N MET A 101 17.87 7.02 5.41
CA MET A 101 17.01 6.04 6.05
C MET A 101 16.69 4.82 5.18
N LEU A 102 16.92 4.88 3.88
CA LEU A 102 16.69 3.76 2.98
C LEU A 102 17.91 2.84 2.93
N SER A 103 17.67 1.52 2.86
CA SER A 103 18.74 0.54 2.58
C SER A 103 19.13 0.57 1.10
N VAL A 104 18.14 0.65 0.22
CA VAL A 104 18.34 0.88 -1.22
C VAL A 104 18.37 2.39 -1.46
N LYS A 105 19.54 2.97 -1.69
CA LYS A 105 19.80 4.43 -1.68
C LYS A 105 19.30 5.15 -2.93
N ARG A 106 18.01 4.99 -3.25
CA ARG A 106 17.30 5.69 -4.32
C ARG A 106 15.81 5.71 -4.07
N TRP A 107 15.09 6.55 -4.78
CA TRP A 107 13.63 6.48 -4.85
C TRP A 107 13.17 5.23 -5.60
N GLY A 108 12.01 4.72 -5.25
CA GLY A 108 11.37 3.64 -5.98
C GLY A 108 10.83 4.12 -7.34
N LYS A 109 10.65 3.18 -8.26
CA LYS A 109 10.02 3.44 -9.55
C LYS A 109 8.57 2.97 -9.54
N PRO A 110 7.65 3.61 -10.30
CA PRO A 110 6.26 3.19 -10.39
C PRO A 110 6.10 1.71 -10.77
N GLU A 111 6.95 1.22 -11.68
CA GLU A 111 6.92 -0.16 -12.16
C GLU A 111 7.19 -1.16 -11.05
N GLU A 112 8.03 -0.81 -10.06
CA GLU A 112 8.36 -1.68 -8.92
C GLU A 112 7.13 -1.92 -8.04
N ILE A 113 6.27 -0.92 -7.90
CA ILE A 113 4.96 -1.07 -7.24
C ILE A 113 4.03 -1.92 -8.11
N GLY A 114 3.98 -1.64 -9.42
CA GLY A 114 3.16 -2.37 -10.39
C GLY A 114 3.49 -3.87 -10.41
N TYR A 115 4.76 -4.25 -10.32
CA TYR A 115 5.17 -5.65 -10.26
C TYR A 115 4.65 -6.36 -9.01
N ALA A 116 4.74 -5.72 -7.85
CA ALA A 116 4.22 -6.28 -6.61
C ALA A 116 2.69 -6.45 -6.65
N VAL A 117 1.97 -5.43 -7.14
CA VAL A 117 0.51 -5.47 -7.33
C VAL A 117 0.11 -6.58 -8.29
N SER A 118 0.75 -6.66 -9.45
CA SER A 118 0.45 -7.66 -10.47
C SER A 118 0.70 -9.09 -9.96
N TRP A 119 1.79 -9.30 -9.20
CA TRP A 119 2.06 -10.58 -8.58
C TRP A 119 0.98 -10.95 -7.55
N LEU A 120 0.65 -10.06 -6.63
CA LEU A 120 -0.38 -10.30 -5.59
C LEU A 120 -1.78 -10.54 -6.21
N ALA A 121 -2.09 -9.87 -7.32
CA ALA A 121 -3.35 -10.07 -8.03
C ALA A 121 -3.43 -11.39 -8.78
N SER A 122 -2.28 -11.98 -9.15
CA SER A 122 -2.20 -13.17 -9.99
C SER A 122 -2.40 -14.48 -9.21
N ALA A 123 -2.60 -15.59 -9.96
CA ALA A 123 -2.62 -16.95 -9.42
C ALA A 123 -1.28 -17.39 -8.80
N ARG A 124 -0.16 -16.70 -9.11
CA ARG A 124 1.14 -16.99 -8.49
C ARG A 124 1.17 -16.68 -7.00
N ALA A 125 0.28 -15.82 -6.52
CA ALA A 125 0.10 -15.50 -5.11
C ALA A 125 -1.13 -16.21 -4.50
N ALA A 126 -1.56 -17.34 -5.04
CA ALA A 126 -2.79 -18.04 -4.65
C ALA A 126 -2.87 -18.41 -3.16
N TYR A 127 -1.72 -18.59 -2.50
CA TYR A 127 -1.65 -18.94 -1.07
C TYR A 127 -1.21 -17.76 -0.19
N VAL A 128 -1.28 -16.51 -0.72
CA VAL A 128 -0.88 -15.27 -0.04
C VAL A 128 -2.12 -14.43 0.23
N THR A 129 -2.47 -14.26 1.50
CA THR A 129 -3.58 -13.40 1.94
C THR A 129 -3.27 -12.78 3.30
N GLY A 130 -3.82 -11.60 3.59
CA GLY A 130 -3.59 -10.86 4.83
C GLY A 130 -2.19 -10.27 4.98
N GLN A 131 -1.40 -10.23 3.89
CA GLN A 131 -0.01 -9.80 3.93
C GLN A 131 0.18 -8.34 3.52
N GLN A 132 1.23 -7.75 4.08
CA GLN A 132 1.71 -6.41 3.76
C GLN A 132 3.11 -6.55 3.14
N ILE A 133 3.23 -6.24 1.85
CA ILE A 133 4.50 -6.30 1.13
C ILE A 133 5.11 -4.90 1.12
N ASN A 134 6.22 -4.73 1.83
CA ASN A 134 6.91 -3.44 1.89
C ASN A 134 7.78 -3.23 0.64
N VAL A 135 7.38 -2.29 -0.23
CA VAL A 135 8.12 -1.86 -1.42
C VAL A 135 8.57 -0.42 -1.20
N ALA A 136 9.54 -0.25 -0.32
CA ALA A 136 9.98 1.06 0.16
C ALA A 136 11.50 1.18 0.36
N GLY A 137 12.29 0.37 -0.34
CA GLY A 137 13.75 0.46 -0.29
C GLY A 137 14.36 0.16 1.08
N GLY A 138 13.66 -0.60 1.94
CA GLY A 138 14.10 -0.91 3.30
C GLY A 138 13.72 0.15 4.34
N PHE A 139 12.82 1.09 4.01
CA PHE A 139 12.27 2.02 4.99
C PHE A 139 11.53 1.26 6.10
N GLY A 140 11.86 1.56 7.35
CA GLY A 140 11.25 0.91 8.51
C GLY A 140 12.04 -0.28 9.09
N LEU A 141 13.19 -0.62 8.48
CA LEU A 141 14.13 -1.60 9.04
C LEU A 141 14.98 -0.99 10.15
#